data_1689dbde54c2a5617af1cc6c40eef110
#
_entry.id   1689dbde54c2a5617af1cc6c40eef110
#
_cell.length_a   1.000
_cell.length_b   1.000
_cell.length_c   1.000
_cell.angle_alpha   90.00
_cell.angle_beta   90.00
_cell.angle_gamma   90.00
#
_symmetry.space_group_name_H-M   'P 1'
#
loop_
_entity.id
_entity.type
_entity.pdbx_description
1 polymer ?
#
loop_
_entity_poly.entity_id
_entity_poly.type
_entity_poly.pdbx_seq_one_letter_code
_entity_poly.pdbx_strand_id
1 'polypeptide(L)'
;MKPAELLAILHTAEHLKDVTRHAYTSGRRHESVAEHSWRLCLMAFFLRDEFPAVDMDKVIRMGLIHDLGEIFTGDIPTFLKTDADTQTEDDLLAQWVATLPAPYCEEMAALYAEMNALATPEAKLYKALDKLEAVIQHNESPLDTWSDNEYSLNLTYATDTVAFSEYLVALRAAIRTETEAKIVKGE
;
A
#
# COMPACT_ATOMS: atom_id res chain seq x y z
N MET A 1 0.91 -27.59 3.48
CA MET A 1 2.04 -26.84 4.12
C MET A 1 2.39 -27.49 5.44
N LYS A 2 3.66 -27.76 5.70
CA LYS A 2 4.13 -28.28 6.99
C LYS A 2 4.28 -27.10 8.00
N PRO A 3 4.12 -27.34 9.31
CA PRO A 3 4.28 -26.25 10.30
C PRO A 3 5.62 -25.51 10.21
N ALA A 4 6.71 -26.19 9.94
CA ALA A 4 8.04 -25.57 9.78
C ALA A 4 8.11 -24.66 8.54
N GLU A 5 7.43 -25.00 7.44
CA GLU A 5 7.34 -24.17 6.24
C GLU A 5 6.57 -22.89 6.53
N LEU A 6 5.44 -23.00 7.25
CA LEU A 6 4.66 -21.83 7.68
C LEU A 6 5.50 -20.91 8.58
N LEU A 7 6.22 -21.47 9.55
CA LEU A 7 7.07 -20.68 10.45
C LEU A 7 8.17 -19.94 9.68
N ALA A 8 8.81 -20.59 8.70
CA ALA A 8 9.81 -19.94 7.86
C ALA A 8 9.22 -18.74 7.07
N ILE A 9 8.03 -18.90 6.50
CA ILE A 9 7.32 -17.80 5.81
C ILE A 9 7.04 -16.65 6.78
N LEU A 10 6.49 -16.97 7.97
CA LEU A 10 6.15 -15.95 8.96
C LEU A 10 7.38 -15.24 9.53
N HIS A 11 8.51 -15.93 9.69
CA HIS A 11 9.78 -15.30 10.11
C HIS A 11 10.31 -14.33 9.04
N THR A 12 10.14 -14.65 7.76
CA THR A 12 10.49 -13.70 6.68
C THR A 12 9.53 -12.50 6.71
N ALA A 13 8.23 -12.73 6.75
CA ALA A 13 7.23 -11.68 6.76
C ALA A 13 7.30 -10.76 8.01
N GLU A 14 7.84 -11.27 9.12
CA GLU A 14 8.02 -10.51 10.37
C GLU A 14 8.87 -9.25 10.16
N HIS A 15 9.85 -9.30 9.27
CA HIS A 15 10.73 -8.17 8.98
C HIS A 15 9.97 -6.94 8.45
N LEU A 16 8.80 -7.12 7.84
CA LEU A 16 7.98 -5.99 7.38
C LEU A 16 7.54 -5.05 8.50
N LYS A 17 7.56 -5.51 9.75
CA LYS A 17 7.27 -4.67 10.91
C LYS A 17 8.39 -3.67 11.23
N ASP A 18 9.62 -3.99 10.83
CA ASP A 18 10.81 -3.16 11.05
C ASP A 18 11.12 -2.28 9.83
N VAL A 19 10.54 -2.58 8.66
CA VAL A 19 10.62 -1.69 7.48
C VAL A 19 9.69 -0.50 7.73
N THR A 20 10.27 0.70 7.75
CA THR A 20 9.55 1.94 8.03
C THR A 20 9.35 2.77 6.79
N ARG A 21 8.17 3.35 6.67
CA ARG A 21 7.80 4.30 5.61
C ARG A 21 8.32 5.71 5.95
N HIS A 22 8.35 6.57 4.92
CA HIS A 22 8.68 7.99 5.12
C HIS A 22 7.69 8.70 6.05
N ALA A 23 6.40 8.33 5.97
CA ALA A 23 5.33 8.92 6.77
C ALA A 23 5.47 8.60 8.27
N TYR A 24 4.97 9.52 9.10
CA TYR A 24 4.92 9.36 10.54
C TYR A 24 3.50 9.03 11.01
N THR A 25 3.38 8.33 12.12
CA THR A 25 2.11 8.22 12.84
C THR A 25 1.83 9.51 13.62
N SER A 26 0.58 9.70 14.06
CA SER A 26 0.21 10.80 14.97
C SER A 26 1.02 10.78 16.29
N GLY A 27 1.55 9.61 16.66
CA GLY A 27 2.45 9.42 17.81
C GLY A 27 3.91 9.78 17.56
N ARG A 28 4.24 10.40 16.41
CA ARG A 28 5.58 10.88 16.01
C ARG A 28 6.65 9.79 15.86
N ARG A 29 6.26 8.58 15.51
CA ARG A 29 7.18 7.54 15.04
C ARG A 29 6.93 7.28 13.55
N HIS A 30 7.90 6.75 12.84
CA HIS A 30 7.64 6.26 11.50
C HIS A 30 6.58 5.15 11.51
N GLU A 31 5.70 5.18 10.51
CA GLU A 31 4.80 4.09 10.23
C GLU A 31 5.60 2.89 9.70
N SER A 32 5.26 1.67 10.10
CA SER A 32 5.80 0.48 9.44
C SER A 32 4.98 0.11 8.20
N VAL A 33 5.62 -0.56 7.25
CA VAL A 33 4.93 -1.08 6.04
C VAL A 33 3.85 -2.08 6.40
N ALA A 34 4.04 -2.85 7.48
CA ALA A 34 3.03 -3.76 7.99
C ALA A 34 1.76 -3.03 8.48
N GLU A 35 1.91 -1.85 9.10
CA GLU A 35 0.79 -1.02 9.57
C GLU A 35 0.02 -0.40 8.40
N HIS A 36 0.73 0.09 7.39
CA HIS A 36 0.16 0.53 6.13
C HIS A 36 -0.70 -0.57 5.47
N SER A 37 -0.12 -1.74 5.27
CA SER A 37 -0.80 -2.88 4.67
C SER A 37 -2.05 -3.30 5.47
N TRP A 38 -1.96 -3.29 6.81
CA TRP A 38 -3.11 -3.54 7.68
C TRP A 38 -4.22 -2.51 7.46
N ARG A 39 -3.90 -1.21 7.43
CA ARG A 39 -4.92 -0.15 7.28
C ARG A 39 -5.54 -0.14 5.88
N LEU A 40 -4.75 -0.43 4.84
CA LEU A 40 -5.27 -0.64 3.50
C LEU A 40 -6.30 -1.78 3.46
N CYS A 41 -5.99 -2.93 4.08
CA CYS A 41 -6.93 -4.05 4.18
C CYS A 41 -8.20 -3.68 4.97
N LEU A 42 -8.06 -2.87 6.02
CA LEU A 42 -9.19 -2.36 6.79
C LEU A 42 -10.07 -1.42 5.96
N MET A 43 -9.49 -0.54 5.14
CA MET A 43 -10.23 0.29 4.19
C MET A 43 -11.03 -0.58 3.20
N ALA A 44 -10.40 -1.59 2.60
CA ALA A 44 -11.08 -2.52 1.71
C ALA A 44 -12.26 -3.22 2.40
N PHE A 45 -12.09 -3.68 3.63
CA PHE A 45 -13.16 -4.33 4.40
C PHE A 45 -14.39 -3.43 4.58
N PHE A 46 -14.20 -2.13 4.87
CA PHE A 46 -15.31 -1.20 5.07
C PHE A 46 -15.92 -0.68 3.77
N LEU A 47 -15.22 -0.81 2.65
CA LEU A 47 -15.70 -0.33 1.35
C LEU A 47 -16.42 -1.39 0.50
N ARG A 48 -16.57 -2.61 1.00
CA ARG A 48 -17.13 -3.73 0.22
C ARG A 48 -18.52 -3.45 -0.36
N ASP A 49 -19.36 -2.73 0.40
CA ASP A 49 -20.73 -2.45 -0.02
C ASP A 49 -20.81 -1.35 -1.11
N GLU A 50 -19.75 -0.55 -1.26
CA GLU A 50 -19.60 0.44 -2.33
C GLU A 50 -19.14 -0.19 -3.67
N PHE A 51 -18.59 -1.41 -3.60
CA PHE A 51 -18.06 -2.13 -4.76
C PHE A 51 -18.63 -3.56 -4.89
N PRO A 52 -19.97 -3.72 -5.03
CA PRO A 52 -20.61 -5.03 -4.98
C PRO A 52 -20.25 -5.97 -6.13
N ALA A 53 -19.65 -5.46 -7.21
CA ALA A 53 -19.20 -6.24 -8.36
C ALA A 53 -17.71 -6.64 -8.28
N VAL A 54 -16.99 -6.22 -7.22
CA VAL A 54 -15.57 -6.49 -7.03
C VAL A 54 -15.39 -7.60 -6.00
N ASP A 55 -14.49 -8.55 -6.26
CA ASP A 55 -14.05 -9.53 -5.27
C ASP A 55 -13.18 -8.83 -4.20
N MET A 56 -13.86 -8.33 -3.16
CA MET A 56 -13.18 -7.60 -2.08
C MET A 56 -12.23 -8.48 -1.28
N ASP A 57 -12.48 -9.79 -1.17
CA ASP A 57 -11.54 -10.72 -0.53
C ASP A 57 -10.23 -10.80 -1.31
N LYS A 58 -10.30 -10.71 -2.65
CA LYS A 58 -9.12 -10.63 -3.50
C LYS A 58 -8.38 -9.29 -3.30
N VAL A 59 -9.11 -8.17 -3.22
CA VAL A 59 -8.51 -6.85 -2.92
C VAL A 59 -7.78 -6.87 -1.58
N ILE A 60 -8.38 -7.45 -0.53
CA ILE A 60 -7.75 -7.61 0.78
C ILE A 60 -6.49 -8.48 0.69
N ARG A 61 -6.54 -9.59 -0.06
CA ARG A 61 -5.34 -10.43 -0.28
C ARG A 61 -4.22 -9.66 -1.00
N MET A 62 -4.56 -8.85 -2.01
CA MET A 62 -3.61 -7.97 -2.70
C MET A 62 -3.00 -6.96 -1.71
N GLY A 63 -3.82 -6.26 -0.92
CA GLY A 63 -3.35 -5.31 0.08
C GLY A 63 -2.47 -5.94 1.16
N LEU A 64 -2.74 -7.20 1.54
CA LEU A 64 -1.93 -7.90 2.53
C LEU A 64 -0.50 -8.21 2.06
N ILE A 65 -0.32 -8.44 0.76
CA ILE A 65 0.96 -8.93 0.22
C ILE A 65 1.73 -7.89 -0.62
N HIS A 66 1.13 -6.73 -0.93
CA HIS A 66 1.62 -5.84 -2.00
C HIS A 66 3.05 -5.33 -1.78
N ASP A 67 3.42 -5.04 -0.56
CA ASP A 67 4.73 -4.49 -0.19
C ASP A 67 5.67 -5.54 0.46
N LEU A 68 5.39 -6.86 0.32
CA LEU A 68 6.31 -7.89 0.85
C LEU A 68 7.70 -7.84 0.21
N GLY A 69 7.84 -7.27 -0.98
CA GLY A 69 9.14 -7.03 -1.62
C GLY A 69 10.05 -6.12 -0.81
N GLU A 70 9.48 -5.18 -0.08
CA GLU A 70 10.21 -4.21 0.74
C GLU A 70 10.94 -4.84 1.95
N ILE A 71 10.63 -6.09 2.29
CA ILE A 71 11.43 -6.87 3.26
C ILE A 71 12.89 -6.95 2.81
N PHE A 72 13.13 -6.98 1.49
CA PHE A 72 14.45 -7.19 0.89
C PHE A 72 15.17 -5.90 0.52
N THR A 73 14.40 -4.81 0.26
CA THR A 73 14.93 -3.53 -0.25
C THR A 73 14.74 -2.37 0.70
N GLY A 74 13.81 -2.48 1.65
CA GLY A 74 13.29 -1.34 2.40
C GLY A 74 12.27 -0.55 1.59
N ASP A 75 11.48 0.30 2.27
CA ASP A 75 10.58 1.27 1.62
C ASP A 75 11.40 2.41 1.02
N ILE A 76 11.18 2.68 -0.25
CA ILE A 76 11.73 3.83 -0.96
C ILE A 76 10.56 4.78 -1.28
N PRO A 77 10.56 6.02 -0.77
CA PRO A 77 9.50 6.99 -1.06
C PRO A 77 9.24 7.12 -2.56
N THR A 78 7.98 7.12 -2.98
CA THR A 78 7.56 7.09 -4.40
C THR A 78 8.25 8.16 -5.26
N PHE A 79 8.54 9.33 -4.69
CA PHE A 79 9.22 10.43 -5.40
C PHE A 79 10.74 10.26 -5.50
N LEU A 80 11.32 9.25 -4.88
CA LEU A 80 12.75 8.87 -4.96
C LEU A 80 12.95 7.54 -5.68
N LYS A 81 11.92 6.66 -5.72
CA LYS A 81 12.00 5.30 -6.27
C LYS A 81 12.23 5.35 -7.78
N THR A 82 13.24 4.64 -8.26
CA THR A 82 13.57 4.50 -9.67
C THR A 82 13.05 3.20 -10.27
N ASP A 83 13.00 3.11 -11.61
CA ASP A 83 12.65 1.86 -12.29
C ASP A 83 13.61 0.70 -11.93
N ALA A 84 14.89 1.00 -11.69
CA ALA A 84 15.88 0.00 -11.28
C ALA A 84 15.63 -0.52 -9.86
N ASP A 85 15.15 0.34 -8.95
CA ASP A 85 14.78 -0.06 -7.59
C ASP A 85 13.55 -0.97 -7.65
N THR A 86 12.54 -0.60 -8.45
CA THR A 86 11.33 -1.41 -8.65
C THR A 86 11.69 -2.78 -9.23
N GLN A 87 12.54 -2.84 -10.26
CA GLN A 87 12.96 -4.12 -10.84
C GLN A 87 13.72 -5.00 -9.84
N THR A 88 14.58 -4.39 -9.02
CA THR A 88 15.33 -5.13 -7.98
C THR A 88 14.39 -5.74 -6.94
N GLU A 89 13.42 -4.97 -6.49
CA GLU A 89 12.39 -5.41 -5.53
C GLU A 89 11.55 -6.55 -6.11
N ASP A 90 11.05 -6.38 -7.35
CA ASP A 90 10.26 -7.39 -8.05
C ASP A 90 11.04 -8.70 -8.23
N ASP A 91 12.32 -8.62 -8.61
CA ASP A 91 13.17 -9.80 -8.80
C ASP A 91 13.40 -10.57 -7.48
N LEU A 92 13.68 -9.86 -6.39
CA LEU A 92 13.89 -10.47 -5.07
C LEU A 92 12.59 -11.08 -4.53
N LEU A 93 11.47 -10.37 -4.69
CA LEU A 93 10.15 -10.86 -4.32
C LEU A 93 9.78 -12.13 -5.11
N ALA A 94 9.98 -12.13 -6.44
CA ALA A 94 9.69 -13.28 -7.28
C ALA A 94 10.56 -14.50 -6.90
N GLN A 95 11.83 -14.29 -6.58
CA GLN A 95 12.71 -15.34 -6.09
C GLN A 95 12.19 -15.94 -4.77
N TRP A 96 11.78 -15.11 -3.83
CA TRP A 96 11.21 -15.59 -2.57
C TRP A 96 9.87 -16.33 -2.78
N VAL A 97 8.95 -15.77 -3.58
CA VAL A 97 7.66 -16.40 -3.91
C VAL A 97 7.86 -17.79 -4.51
N ALA A 98 8.86 -17.96 -5.40
CA ALA A 98 9.19 -19.26 -5.98
C ALA A 98 9.64 -20.31 -4.96
N THR A 99 10.07 -19.92 -3.76
CA THR A 99 10.43 -20.86 -2.67
C THR A 99 9.23 -21.35 -1.86
N LEU A 100 8.06 -20.74 -2.04
CA LEU A 100 6.88 -21.10 -1.27
C LEU A 100 6.33 -22.47 -1.70
N PRO A 101 5.73 -23.23 -0.77
CA PRO A 101 5.14 -24.53 -1.12
C PRO A 101 3.88 -24.35 -1.97
N ALA A 102 3.64 -25.28 -2.90
CA ALA A 102 2.40 -25.33 -3.66
C ALA A 102 1.16 -25.47 -2.73
N PRO A 103 0.02 -24.83 -3.05
CA PRO A 103 -0.24 -24.03 -4.25
C PRO A 103 0.12 -22.52 -4.09
N TYR A 104 0.71 -22.12 -2.97
CA TYR A 104 0.89 -20.70 -2.59
C TYR A 104 1.86 -19.96 -3.51
N CYS A 105 2.90 -20.63 -4.04
CA CYS A 105 3.81 -20.01 -4.99
C CYS A 105 3.08 -19.57 -6.27
N GLU A 106 2.23 -20.42 -6.84
CA GLU A 106 1.47 -20.11 -8.05
C GLU A 106 0.38 -19.05 -7.77
N GLU A 107 -0.33 -19.17 -6.63
CA GLU A 107 -1.38 -18.22 -6.24
C GLU A 107 -0.82 -16.82 -6.00
N MET A 108 0.29 -16.69 -5.30
CA MET A 108 0.92 -15.38 -5.05
C MET A 108 1.49 -14.78 -6.34
N ALA A 109 2.18 -15.58 -7.16
CA ALA A 109 2.69 -15.12 -8.44
C ALA A 109 1.56 -14.61 -9.36
N ALA A 110 0.41 -15.28 -9.38
CA ALA A 110 -0.75 -14.85 -10.14
C ALA A 110 -1.34 -13.53 -9.61
N LEU A 111 -1.41 -13.35 -8.28
CA LEU A 111 -1.87 -12.09 -7.67
C LEU A 111 -0.93 -10.93 -8.02
N TYR A 112 0.39 -11.10 -7.90
CA TYR A 112 1.35 -10.05 -8.29
C TYR A 112 1.28 -9.72 -9.78
N ALA A 113 1.12 -10.71 -10.66
CA ALA A 113 0.94 -10.47 -12.08
C ALA A 113 -0.33 -9.65 -12.37
N GLU A 114 -1.44 -9.94 -11.68
CA GLU A 114 -2.68 -9.18 -11.79
C GLU A 114 -2.54 -7.76 -11.24
N MET A 115 -1.87 -7.59 -10.10
CA MET A 115 -1.59 -6.30 -9.48
C MET A 115 -0.75 -5.42 -10.40
N ASN A 116 0.31 -5.96 -10.99
CA ASN A 116 1.19 -5.23 -11.91
C ASN A 116 0.50 -4.86 -13.23
N ALA A 117 -0.40 -5.71 -13.73
CA ALA A 117 -1.14 -5.44 -14.95
C ALA A 117 -2.18 -4.33 -14.80
N LEU A 118 -2.70 -4.07 -13.59
CA LEU A 118 -3.75 -3.09 -13.28
C LEU A 118 -4.97 -3.15 -14.23
N ALA A 119 -5.27 -4.32 -14.76
CA ALA A 119 -6.33 -4.48 -15.76
C ALA A 119 -7.70 -4.77 -15.11
N THR A 120 -7.72 -5.54 -14.03
CA THR A 120 -8.96 -5.94 -13.34
C THR A 120 -9.49 -4.85 -12.41
N PRO A 121 -10.79 -4.85 -12.10
CA PRO A 121 -11.37 -3.95 -11.09
C PRO A 121 -10.70 -4.09 -9.73
N GLU A 122 -10.36 -5.32 -9.32
CA GLU A 122 -9.68 -5.62 -8.06
C GLU A 122 -8.30 -4.98 -7.99
N ALA A 123 -7.47 -5.14 -9.03
CA ALA A 123 -6.14 -4.57 -9.10
C ALA A 123 -6.19 -3.02 -9.10
N LYS A 124 -7.14 -2.43 -9.82
CA LYS A 124 -7.35 -0.98 -9.81
C LYS A 124 -7.79 -0.47 -8.44
N LEU A 125 -8.73 -1.18 -7.80
CA LEU A 125 -9.24 -0.80 -6.49
C LEU A 125 -8.14 -0.90 -5.43
N TYR A 126 -7.43 -2.03 -5.37
CA TYR A 126 -6.30 -2.21 -4.47
C TYR A 126 -5.31 -1.02 -4.62
N LYS A 127 -4.90 -0.70 -5.85
CA LYS A 127 -3.91 0.37 -6.08
C LYS A 127 -4.43 1.77 -5.74
N ALA A 128 -5.72 1.99 -5.90
CA ALA A 128 -6.35 3.22 -5.45
C ALA A 128 -6.35 3.35 -3.92
N LEU A 129 -6.68 2.26 -3.20
CA LEU A 129 -6.69 2.25 -1.74
C LEU A 129 -5.28 2.42 -1.16
N ASP A 130 -4.27 1.76 -1.73
CA ASP A 130 -2.86 1.93 -1.38
C ASP A 130 -2.45 3.40 -1.41
N LYS A 131 -2.70 4.08 -2.53
CA LYS A 131 -2.36 5.49 -2.68
C LYS A 131 -3.18 6.43 -1.80
N LEU A 132 -4.45 6.13 -1.57
CA LEU A 132 -5.30 6.93 -0.68
C LEU A 132 -4.87 6.79 0.78
N GLU A 133 -4.54 5.56 1.19
CA GLU A 133 -4.02 5.27 2.53
C GLU A 133 -2.77 6.10 2.84
N ALA A 134 -1.82 6.17 1.89
CA ALA A 134 -0.62 6.98 2.04
C ALA A 134 -0.93 8.47 2.31
N VAL A 135 -1.90 9.07 1.59
CA VAL A 135 -2.27 10.47 1.84
C VAL A 135 -2.99 10.64 3.18
N ILE A 136 -3.84 9.68 3.57
CA ILE A 136 -4.50 9.70 4.89
C ILE A 136 -3.43 9.67 5.99
N GLN A 137 -2.40 8.81 5.86
CA GLN A 137 -1.30 8.75 6.83
C GLN A 137 -0.53 10.06 6.90
N HIS A 138 -0.24 10.70 5.77
CA HIS A 138 0.38 12.03 5.76
C HIS A 138 -0.49 13.08 6.46
N ASN A 139 -1.81 13.05 6.26
CA ASN A 139 -2.73 13.96 6.95
C ASN A 139 -2.72 13.74 8.49
N GLU A 140 -2.44 12.55 8.96
CA GLU A 140 -2.30 12.23 10.39
C GLU A 140 -0.90 12.49 10.92
N SER A 141 0.13 12.55 10.07
CA SER A 141 1.50 12.86 10.46
C SER A 141 1.62 14.31 10.92
N PRO A 142 2.47 14.63 11.91
CA PRO A 142 2.76 16.03 12.26
C PRO A 142 3.31 16.79 11.04
N LEU A 143 2.84 18.01 10.82
CA LEU A 143 3.18 18.80 9.62
C LEU A 143 4.68 19.10 9.52
N ASP A 144 5.38 19.24 10.65
CA ASP A 144 6.82 19.45 10.72
C ASP A 144 7.66 18.22 10.28
N THR A 145 7.01 17.09 10.01
CA THR A 145 7.65 15.90 9.44
C THR A 145 7.53 15.82 7.91
N TRP A 146 6.76 16.74 7.30
CA TRP A 146 6.59 16.78 5.85
C TRP A 146 7.79 17.43 5.18
N SER A 147 8.25 16.85 4.08
CA SER A 147 9.21 17.49 3.17
C SER A 147 8.51 18.54 2.29
N ASP A 148 9.27 19.49 1.75
CA ASP A 148 8.72 20.63 0.98
C ASP A 148 7.85 20.21 -0.20
N ASN A 149 8.19 19.12 -0.89
CA ASN A 149 7.42 18.61 -2.02
C ASN A 149 6.08 17.99 -1.61
N GLU A 150 5.92 17.52 -0.39
CA GLU A 150 4.72 16.83 0.09
C GLU A 150 3.54 17.78 0.26
N TYR A 151 3.79 19.07 0.52
CA TYR A 151 2.74 20.09 0.54
C TYR A 151 1.96 20.17 -0.77
N SER A 152 2.63 20.04 -1.91
CA SER A 152 1.99 20.01 -3.23
C SER A 152 1.58 18.62 -3.68
N LEU A 153 2.38 17.61 -3.37
CA LEU A 153 2.13 16.23 -3.74
C LEU A 153 0.83 15.70 -3.11
N ASN A 154 0.64 15.91 -1.81
CA ASN A 154 -0.52 15.42 -1.08
C ASN A 154 -1.84 16.06 -1.56
N LEU A 155 -1.80 17.22 -2.21
CA LEU A 155 -2.98 17.83 -2.84
C LEU A 155 -3.41 17.13 -4.14
N THR A 156 -2.51 16.43 -4.83
CA THR A 156 -2.74 15.87 -6.17
C THR A 156 -2.54 14.35 -6.27
N TYR A 157 -1.80 13.75 -5.34
CA TYR A 157 -1.50 12.31 -5.36
C TYR A 157 -2.77 11.46 -5.43
N ALA A 158 -2.73 10.37 -6.17
CA ALA A 158 -3.84 9.45 -6.43
C ALA A 158 -5.01 9.99 -7.28
N THR A 159 -5.04 11.25 -7.70
CA THR A 159 -6.18 11.83 -8.45
C THR A 159 -6.54 11.00 -9.70
N ASP A 160 -5.55 10.64 -10.52
CA ASP A 160 -5.78 9.83 -11.73
C ASP A 160 -6.13 8.37 -11.39
N THR A 161 -5.53 7.86 -10.31
CA THR A 161 -5.73 6.46 -9.89
C THR A 161 -7.15 6.19 -9.43
N VAL A 162 -7.84 7.17 -8.85
CA VAL A 162 -9.22 7.04 -8.36
C VAL A 162 -10.30 7.36 -9.41
N ALA A 163 -9.93 7.87 -10.58
CA ALA A 163 -10.84 8.42 -11.57
C ALA A 163 -11.88 7.42 -12.13
N PHE A 164 -11.66 6.12 -11.95
CA PHE A 164 -12.58 5.08 -12.41
C PHE A 164 -13.81 4.89 -11.52
N SER A 165 -13.89 5.53 -10.34
CA SER A 165 -14.98 5.37 -9.39
C SER A 165 -15.40 6.71 -8.80
N GLU A 166 -16.69 7.05 -8.94
CA GLU A 166 -17.28 8.27 -8.34
C GLU A 166 -17.09 8.31 -6.82
N TYR A 167 -17.25 7.17 -6.15
CA TYR A 167 -17.03 7.06 -4.71
C TYR A 167 -15.58 7.40 -4.32
N LEU A 168 -14.59 6.82 -5.01
CA LEU A 168 -13.18 7.10 -4.73
C LEU A 168 -12.79 8.54 -5.05
N VAL A 169 -13.37 9.13 -6.09
CA VAL A 169 -13.19 10.56 -6.39
C VAL A 169 -13.72 11.42 -5.24
N ALA A 170 -14.91 11.10 -4.71
CA ALA A 170 -15.47 11.80 -3.56
C ALA A 170 -14.63 11.59 -2.29
N LEU A 171 -14.16 10.37 -2.03
CA LEU A 171 -13.26 10.06 -0.92
C LEU A 171 -11.95 10.86 -1.04
N ARG A 172 -11.34 10.87 -2.24
CA ARG A 172 -10.13 11.65 -2.49
C ARG A 172 -10.33 13.14 -2.29
N ALA A 173 -11.50 13.68 -2.67
CA ALA A 173 -11.85 15.09 -2.42
C ALA A 173 -11.96 15.39 -0.91
N ALA A 174 -12.55 14.50 -0.12
CA ALA A 174 -12.61 14.63 1.33
C ALA A 174 -11.20 14.64 1.96
N ILE A 175 -10.34 13.69 1.56
CA ILE A 175 -8.93 13.61 2.01
C ILE A 175 -8.19 14.90 1.64
N ARG A 176 -8.39 15.44 0.44
CA ARG A 176 -7.80 16.71 0.03
C ARG A 176 -8.24 17.88 0.92
N THR A 177 -9.50 17.94 1.28
CA THR A 177 -10.03 18.97 2.19
C THR A 177 -9.32 18.91 3.55
N GLU A 178 -9.04 17.72 4.07
CA GLU A 178 -8.24 17.54 5.30
C GLU A 178 -6.80 18.00 5.11
N THR A 179 -6.16 17.68 3.98
CA THR A 179 -4.81 18.15 3.63
C THR A 179 -4.76 19.68 3.62
N GLU A 180 -5.70 20.33 2.92
CA GLU A 180 -5.79 21.80 2.84
C GLU A 180 -5.99 22.43 4.23
N ALA A 181 -6.87 21.86 5.04
CA ALA A 181 -7.14 22.32 6.39
C ALA A 181 -5.89 22.22 7.30
N LYS A 182 -5.14 21.09 7.18
CA LYS A 182 -3.90 20.87 7.92
C LYS A 182 -2.83 21.89 7.54
N ILE A 183 -2.62 22.13 6.27
CA ILE A 183 -1.64 23.13 5.78
C ILE A 183 -2.00 24.54 6.28
N VAL A 184 -3.30 24.91 6.24
CA VAL A 184 -3.75 26.24 6.70
C VAL A 184 -3.57 26.42 8.21
N LYS A 185 -3.81 25.35 9.01
CA LYS A 185 -3.64 25.42 10.48
C LYS A 185 -2.17 25.43 10.90
N GLY A 186 -1.28 24.86 10.11
CA GLY A 186 0.13 24.72 10.47
C GLY A 186 0.40 23.67 11.56
N GLU A 187 -0.47 22.67 11.68
CA GLU A 187 -0.45 21.63 12.73
C GLU A 187 -0.18 20.22 12.17
#